data_6f095633030c55cecedd0a38219e0ff7
#
_entry.id   6f095633030c55cecedd0a38219e0ff7
#
_cell.length_a   1.000
_cell.length_b   1.000
_cell.length_c   1.000
_cell.angle_alpha   90.00
_cell.angle_beta   90.00
_cell.angle_gamma   90.00
#
_symmetry.space_group_name_H-M   'P 1'
#
loop_
_entity.id
_entity.type
_entity.pdbx_description
1 polymer ?
#
loop_
_entity_poly.entity_id
_entity_poly.type
_entity_poly.pdbx_seq_one_letter_code
_entity_poly.pdbx_strand_id
1 'polypeptide(L)'
;MPRFAGNWFHSKAFTRVAFAFLSIITVFAGWVSGGQGGQSENAPPPVCEGSLLYRSPISGRFESIPLVHTDVTLDVRGLAAAATVTQQYVNSGTDPFEAVYVFPLPHDSAVYDLEIRIGNRLIRSTIREREEAKRVYDSAKSEGKRAALVEEERPNIFTASVANLMPGDHIDVRLRYVQPLRWEDGRLRLVFPMVVGPRYIPGTQAISHTGTGSAVDTDAVPDASRVTPPVRNPDSRPGHDISLSVDLDSGFEFGSVNSVSHAITVRRLPDGRRHVELASGATIPNKDFVLEAQQAESTQPKTTLFLSPDPASGETYFLLSAFPPTVQPVKRVPVEMLYMIDVSGSMGGTSITQAREALLQALDRLGPNDRFGILAFNHSYHEFASAPLTASLENLAAARRFVQDLQAGGGTEMLPGLLHVMQKPETPGYLRHIILLTDGDLGNEEQIFAALRVHLGGARLYTVAIGSSPNFFLATKMAQFGRGTFTHIADQ
;
A
#
# COMPACT_ATOMS: atom_id res chain seq x y z
N MET A 1 13.37 28.65 27.06
CA MET A 1 12.77 27.79 26.02
C MET A 1 13.90 27.24 25.18
N PRO A 2 14.32 26.00 25.34
CA PRO A 2 15.33 25.38 24.47
C PRO A 2 14.63 24.64 23.34
N ARG A 3 15.17 24.82 22.13
CA ARG A 3 14.80 24.14 20.89
C ARG A 3 15.18 22.67 21.02
N PHE A 4 14.21 21.78 21.08
CA PHE A 4 14.41 20.34 20.88
C PHE A 4 14.44 20.03 19.38
N ALA A 5 15.63 20.13 18.79
CA ALA A 5 15.98 19.44 17.55
C ALA A 5 16.81 18.21 17.96
N GLY A 6 16.15 17.14 18.31
CA GLY A 6 16.80 15.87 18.60
C GLY A 6 16.98 15.08 17.32
N ASN A 7 18.24 14.82 16.95
CA ASN A 7 18.65 13.91 15.88
C ASN A 7 18.16 12.48 16.16
N TRP A 8 17.09 12.08 15.49
CA TRP A 8 16.45 10.76 15.64
C TRP A 8 17.02 9.68 14.71
N PHE A 9 18.17 9.91 14.08
CA PHE A 9 18.70 8.99 13.09
C PHE A 9 20.22 8.86 13.21
N HIS A 10 20.68 7.98 14.09
CA HIS A 10 22.07 7.51 14.08
C HIS A 10 22.19 6.01 14.35
N SER A 11 21.44 5.18 13.62
CA SER A 11 21.98 3.92 13.15
C SER A 11 22.51 4.16 11.73
N LYS A 12 23.73 3.73 11.43
CA LYS A 12 24.33 3.90 10.09
C LYS A 12 23.48 3.32 8.94
N ALA A 13 22.56 2.41 9.24
CA ALA A 13 21.57 1.87 8.32
C ALA A 13 20.42 2.85 8.02
N PHE A 14 19.89 3.56 9.02
CA PHE A 14 18.79 4.51 8.84
C PHE A 14 19.21 5.79 8.12
N THR A 15 20.41 6.29 8.37
CA THR A 15 20.91 7.51 7.72
C THR A 15 21.17 7.31 6.21
N ARG A 16 21.50 6.09 5.76
CA ARG A 16 21.73 5.79 4.34
C ARG A 16 20.45 5.62 3.53
N VAL A 17 19.37 5.13 4.14
CA VAL A 17 18.04 5.06 3.51
C VAL A 17 17.43 6.46 3.35
N ALA A 18 17.60 7.37 4.33
CA ALA A 18 17.09 8.74 4.24
C ALA A 18 17.80 9.58 3.16
N PHE A 19 19.10 9.33 2.88
CA PHE A 19 19.84 10.07 1.83
C PHE A 19 19.49 9.61 0.39
N ALA A 20 19.04 8.39 0.20
CA ALA A 20 18.55 7.93 -1.13
C ALA A 20 17.26 8.64 -1.56
N PHE A 21 16.45 9.12 -0.62
CA PHE A 21 15.22 9.85 -0.92
C PHE A 21 15.42 11.30 -1.39
N LEU A 22 16.58 11.92 -1.09
CA LEU A 22 16.82 13.34 -1.43
C LEU A 22 17.55 13.54 -2.77
N SER A 23 18.08 12.48 -3.38
CA SER A 23 18.89 12.59 -4.61
C SER A 23 18.13 12.41 -5.92
N ILE A 24 16.82 12.15 -5.88
CA ILE A 24 15.99 11.90 -7.09
C ILE A 24 15.34 13.17 -7.67
N ILE A 25 15.48 14.34 -7.02
CA ILE A 25 14.78 15.56 -7.47
C ILE A 25 15.59 16.43 -8.47
N THR A 26 16.84 16.10 -8.83
CA THR A 26 17.68 17.05 -9.59
C THR A 26 18.33 16.52 -10.85
N VAL A 27 17.76 15.58 -11.59
CA VAL A 27 18.24 15.31 -12.97
C VAL A 27 17.07 14.92 -13.88
N PHE A 28 16.29 15.89 -14.36
CA PHE A 28 15.56 15.78 -15.61
C PHE A 28 15.36 17.16 -16.22
N ALA A 29 16.44 17.71 -16.80
CA ALA A 29 16.33 18.72 -17.84
C ALA A 29 17.46 18.47 -18.86
N GLY A 30 17.08 18.06 -20.04
CA GLY A 30 17.92 18.10 -21.24
C GLY A 30 18.55 16.77 -21.60
N TRP A 31 17.98 16.11 -22.61
CA TRP A 31 18.68 15.76 -23.87
C TRP A 31 17.68 15.04 -24.80
N VAL A 32 17.23 15.80 -25.79
CA VAL A 32 16.64 15.22 -27.00
C VAL A 32 17.81 15.04 -28.00
N SER A 33 18.21 13.82 -28.24
CA SER A 33 18.90 13.45 -29.47
C SER A 33 18.63 11.98 -29.79
N GLY A 34 18.16 11.72 -30.99
CA GLY A 34 17.77 10.42 -31.49
C GLY A 34 18.93 9.41 -31.48
N GLY A 35 18.61 8.20 -31.06
CA GLY A 35 19.49 7.05 -31.12
C GLY A 35 18.62 5.79 -31.03
N GLN A 36 18.80 4.93 -31.99
CA GLN A 36 18.11 3.67 -32.25
C GLN A 36 17.91 2.79 -31.01
N GLY A 37 16.73 2.15 -30.95
CA GLY A 37 16.27 1.29 -29.88
C GLY A 37 17.24 0.18 -29.49
N GLY A 38 17.76 0.30 -28.28
CA GLY A 38 18.22 -0.80 -27.48
C GLY A 38 17.08 -1.23 -26.57
N GLN A 39 16.51 -2.39 -26.82
CA GLN A 39 15.54 -3.00 -25.90
C GLN A 39 16.20 -3.18 -24.55
N SER A 40 15.64 -2.56 -23.51
CA SER A 40 16.00 -2.88 -22.13
C SER A 40 15.45 -4.28 -21.82
N GLU A 41 16.28 -5.30 -22.03
CA GLU A 41 15.95 -6.73 -21.85
C GLU A 41 15.67 -7.14 -20.40
N ASN A 42 15.66 -6.25 -19.42
CA ASN A 42 15.75 -6.57 -18.00
C ASN A 42 14.68 -5.92 -17.10
N ALA A 43 13.48 -5.64 -17.59
CA ALA A 43 12.41 -5.23 -16.69
C ALA A 43 11.81 -6.47 -15.98
N PRO A 44 11.77 -6.51 -14.63
CA PRO A 44 11.15 -7.60 -13.91
C PRO A 44 9.65 -7.67 -14.23
N PRO A 45 9.08 -8.88 -14.23
CA PRO A 45 7.68 -9.08 -14.53
C PRO A 45 6.79 -8.56 -13.39
N PRO A 46 5.57 -8.22 -13.71
CA PRO A 46 4.56 -7.84 -12.75
C PRO A 46 4.11 -9.03 -11.89
N VAL A 47 3.80 -8.76 -10.62
CA VAL A 47 3.59 -9.78 -9.60
C VAL A 47 2.26 -9.59 -8.90
N CYS A 48 1.53 -10.69 -8.71
CA CYS A 48 0.27 -10.73 -7.95
C CYS A 48 0.44 -11.14 -6.48
N GLU A 49 1.59 -11.71 -6.10
CA GLU A 49 1.89 -12.23 -4.75
C GLU A 49 3.40 -12.25 -4.61
N GLY A 50 3.95 -12.46 -3.40
CA GLY A 50 5.37 -12.75 -3.29
C GLY A 50 5.72 -13.93 -4.20
N SER A 51 6.46 -13.68 -5.26
CA SER A 51 6.72 -14.68 -6.31
C SER A 51 8.20 -14.72 -6.68
N LEU A 52 8.67 -15.92 -6.97
CA LEU A 52 9.98 -16.14 -7.58
C LEU A 52 9.76 -16.47 -9.07
N LEU A 53 10.25 -15.63 -9.96
CA LEU A 53 9.97 -15.67 -11.39
C LEU A 53 11.25 -15.91 -12.17
N TYR A 54 11.21 -16.73 -13.22
CA TYR A 54 12.32 -16.92 -14.14
C TYR A 54 11.89 -16.65 -15.57
N ARG A 55 12.84 -16.25 -16.42
CA ARG A 55 12.57 -16.06 -17.85
C ARG A 55 12.71 -17.40 -18.55
N SER A 56 11.61 -17.93 -19.06
CA SER A 56 11.59 -19.18 -19.79
C SER A 56 12.39 -19.06 -21.11
N PRO A 57 13.40 -19.91 -21.34
CA PRO A 57 14.14 -19.91 -22.60
C PRO A 57 13.30 -20.34 -23.81
N ILE A 58 12.18 -21.02 -23.56
CA ILE A 58 11.29 -21.52 -24.61
C ILE A 58 10.28 -20.45 -25.03
N SER A 59 9.60 -19.82 -24.06
CA SER A 59 8.55 -18.83 -24.33
C SER A 59 9.06 -17.40 -24.39
N GLY A 60 10.27 -17.14 -23.90
CA GLY A 60 10.83 -15.80 -23.71
C GLY A 60 10.09 -14.96 -22.66
N ARG A 61 9.08 -15.54 -21.99
CA ARG A 61 8.25 -14.89 -20.99
C ARG A 61 8.69 -15.29 -19.57
N PHE A 62 8.29 -14.46 -18.63
CA PHE A 62 8.49 -14.78 -17.23
C PHE A 62 7.43 -15.80 -16.75
N GLU A 63 7.91 -16.83 -16.09
CA GLU A 63 7.11 -17.91 -15.50
C GLU A 63 7.40 -17.99 -14.00
N SER A 64 6.38 -18.28 -13.20
CA SER A 64 6.53 -18.40 -11.74
C SER A 64 7.07 -19.77 -11.34
N ILE A 65 8.07 -19.78 -10.47
CA ILE A 65 8.51 -20.99 -9.79
C ILE A 65 7.43 -21.35 -8.76
N PRO A 66 7.06 -22.63 -8.63
CA PRO A 66 6.07 -23.05 -7.64
C PRO A 66 6.47 -22.63 -6.22
N LEU A 67 5.61 -21.87 -5.58
CA LEU A 67 5.68 -21.53 -4.17
C LEU A 67 5.01 -22.65 -3.39
N VAL A 68 5.70 -23.16 -2.38
CA VAL A 68 5.21 -24.29 -1.55
C VAL A 68 4.42 -23.75 -0.37
N HIS A 69 4.98 -22.77 0.36
CA HIS A 69 4.37 -22.19 1.56
C HIS A 69 4.94 -20.81 1.85
N THR A 70 4.12 -19.95 2.47
CA THR A 70 4.53 -18.66 3.04
C THR A 70 4.23 -18.66 4.53
N ASP A 71 5.23 -18.35 5.35
CA ASP A 71 5.08 -18.12 6.78
C ASP A 71 5.40 -16.67 7.13
N VAL A 72 4.51 -16.02 7.88
CA VAL A 72 4.61 -14.62 8.28
C VAL A 72 4.50 -14.47 9.78
N THR A 73 5.51 -13.86 10.37
CA THR A 73 5.48 -13.43 11.77
C THR A 73 5.64 -11.92 11.87
N LEU A 74 4.79 -11.29 12.67
CA LEU A 74 4.78 -9.85 12.92
C LEU A 74 4.94 -9.59 14.42
N ASP A 75 6.02 -8.89 14.82
CA ASP A 75 6.22 -8.41 16.19
C ASP A 75 5.88 -6.91 16.25
N VAL A 76 4.79 -6.59 16.91
CA VAL A 76 4.28 -5.22 17.04
C VAL A 76 4.64 -4.69 18.43
N ARG A 77 5.38 -3.57 18.46
CA ARG A 77 5.72 -2.85 19.70
C ARG A 77 5.36 -1.39 19.56
N GLY A 78 4.40 -0.93 20.36
CA GLY A 78 3.87 0.42 20.24
C GLY A 78 3.31 0.69 18.85
N LEU A 79 3.89 1.66 18.14
CA LEU A 79 3.50 2.06 16.78
C LEU A 79 4.48 1.58 15.71
N ALA A 80 5.18 0.48 15.94
CA ALA A 80 6.08 -0.14 14.96
C ALA A 80 5.83 -1.65 14.88
N ALA A 81 5.88 -2.20 13.68
CA ALA A 81 5.83 -3.63 13.43
C ALA A 81 7.11 -4.08 12.72
N ALA A 82 7.71 -5.16 13.23
CA ALA A 82 8.78 -5.89 12.56
C ALA A 82 8.18 -7.16 11.93
N ALA A 83 8.33 -7.31 10.63
CA ALA A 83 7.81 -8.45 9.89
C ALA A 83 8.95 -9.38 9.47
N THR A 84 8.74 -10.68 9.59
CA THR A 84 9.56 -11.72 8.99
C THR A 84 8.67 -12.55 8.08
N VAL A 85 9.02 -12.60 6.80
CA VAL A 85 8.35 -13.41 5.79
C VAL A 85 9.31 -14.49 5.34
N THR A 86 8.90 -15.75 5.41
CA THR A 86 9.66 -16.90 4.92
C THR A 86 8.87 -17.60 3.82
N GLN A 87 9.47 -17.74 2.66
CA GLN A 87 8.85 -18.38 1.50
C GLN A 87 9.74 -19.51 0.97
N GLN A 88 9.14 -20.63 0.61
CA GLN A 88 9.81 -21.82 0.13
C GLN A 88 9.44 -22.09 -1.32
N TYR A 89 10.47 -22.27 -2.15
CA TYR A 89 10.35 -22.55 -3.57
C TYR A 89 11.18 -23.77 -3.96
N VAL A 90 10.79 -24.40 -5.06
CA VAL A 90 11.54 -25.54 -5.63
C VAL A 90 11.73 -25.31 -7.12
N ASN A 91 13.00 -25.36 -7.58
CA ASN A 91 13.28 -25.42 -9.00
C ASN A 91 12.96 -26.81 -9.54
N SER A 92 11.79 -27.00 -10.12
CA SER A 92 11.37 -28.26 -10.76
C SER A 92 11.76 -28.35 -12.24
N GLY A 93 12.47 -27.33 -12.79
CA GLY A 93 12.95 -27.32 -14.16
C GLY A 93 14.16 -28.23 -14.40
N THR A 94 14.57 -28.38 -15.67
CA THR A 94 15.71 -29.17 -16.10
C THR A 94 17.01 -28.39 -16.30
N ASP A 95 16.89 -27.05 -16.38
CA ASP A 95 17.99 -26.16 -16.69
C ASP A 95 18.26 -25.15 -15.57
N PRO A 96 19.52 -24.69 -15.42
CA PRO A 96 19.83 -23.56 -14.55
C PRO A 96 19.23 -22.27 -15.08
N PHE A 97 18.72 -21.41 -14.19
CA PHE A 97 18.18 -20.12 -14.56
C PHE A 97 18.48 -19.01 -13.54
N GLU A 98 18.25 -17.79 -13.95
CA GLU A 98 18.16 -16.61 -13.10
C GLU A 98 16.71 -16.35 -12.76
N ALA A 99 16.44 -16.07 -11.50
CA ALA A 99 15.10 -15.73 -11.02
C ALA A 99 15.06 -14.32 -10.43
N VAL A 100 13.90 -13.71 -10.49
CA VAL A 100 13.59 -12.44 -9.82
C VAL A 100 12.55 -12.72 -8.75
N TYR A 101 12.93 -12.49 -7.51
CA TYR A 101 12.01 -12.49 -6.38
C TYR A 101 11.31 -11.14 -6.31
N VAL A 102 10.00 -11.16 -6.21
CA VAL A 102 9.19 -9.94 -6.14
C VAL A 102 8.20 -10.09 -5.00
N PHE A 103 8.11 -9.06 -4.14
CA PHE A 103 7.27 -9.09 -2.96
C PHE A 103 6.53 -7.75 -2.77
N PRO A 104 5.21 -7.77 -2.49
CA PRO A 104 4.47 -6.57 -2.12
C PRO A 104 4.85 -6.14 -0.70
N LEU A 105 5.10 -4.84 -0.52
CA LEU A 105 5.44 -4.25 0.77
C LEU A 105 4.43 -3.18 1.15
N PRO A 106 4.17 -2.96 2.45
CA PRO A 106 3.55 -1.72 2.89
C PRO A 106 4.36 -0.52 2.40
N HIS A 107 3.69 0.51 1.90
CA HIS A 107 4.30 1.66 1.21
C HIS A 107 5.26 2.51 2.05
N ASP A 108 5.18 2.40 3.37
CA ASP A 108 6.02 3.10 4.34
C ASP A 108 6.94 2.15 5.12
N SER A 109 7.09 0.92 4.65
CA SER A 109 7.99 -0.07 5.23
C SER A 109 9.43 0.13 4.76
N ALA A 110 10.38 -0.42 5.52
CA ALA A 110 11.79 -0.45 5.18
C ALA A 110 12.36 -1.87 5.36
N VAL A 111 12.83 -2.45 4.27
CA VAL A 111 13.55 -3.73 4.30
C VAL A 111 14.93 -3.51 4.93
N TYR A 112 15.25 -4.31 5.93
CA TYR A 112 16.56 -4.24 6.59
C TYR A 112 17.38 -5.53 6.45
N ASP A 113 16.75 -6.65 6.05
CA ASP A 113 17.44 -7.92 5.86
C ASP A 113 16.73 -8.77 4.80
N LEU A 114 17.50 -9.36 3.90
CA LEU A 114 17.07 -10.41 2.98
C LEU A 114 18.10 -11.52 3.00
N GLU A 115 17.67 -12.71 3.35
CA GLU A 115 18.46 -13.93 3.28
C GLU A 115 17.83 -14.86 2.25
N ILE A 116 18.65 -15.41 1.35
CA ILE A 116 18.24 -16.44 0.39
C ILE A 116 19.13 -17.67 0.63
N ARG A 117 18.49 -18.76 1.03
CA ARG A 117 19.14 -20.05 1.23
C ARG A 117 18.86 -20.96 0.06
N ILE A 118 19.92 -21.54 -0.50
CA ILE A 118 19.84 -22.51 -1.61
C ILE A 118 20.63 -23.75 -1.20
N GLY A 119 19.94 -24.80 -0.80
CA GLY A 119 20.56 -25.96 -0.16
C GLY A 119 21.37 -25.55 1.08
N ASN A 120 22.67 -25.83 1.10
CA ASN A 120 23.57 -25.49 2.20
C ASN A 120 24.18 -24.07 2.10
N ARG A 121 23.87 -23.31 1.07
CA ARG A 121 24.43 -21.96 0.85
C ARG A 121 23.48 -20.89 1.34
N LEU A 122 24.01 -19.88 2.02
CA LEU A 122 23.29 -18.71 2.49
C LEU A 122 23.82 -17.48 1.77
N ILE A 123 22.94 -16.77 1.08
CA ILE A 123 23.19 -15.47 0.47
C ILE A 123 22.52 -14.42 1.36
N ARG A 124 23.29 -13.44 1.84
CA ARG A 124 22.76 -12.30 2.60
C ARG A 124 22.87 -11.05 1.78
N SER A 125 21.82 -10.24 1.80
CA SER A 125 21.83 -8.94 1.17
C SER A 125 22.76 -7.99 1.93
N THR A 126 23.43 -7.10 1.17
CA THR A 126 24.17 -5.98 1.72
C THR A 126 23.63 -4.72 1.10
N ILE A 127 23.20 -3.75 1.91
CA ILE A 127 22.73 -2.46 1.42
C ILE A 127 23.93 -1.71 0.83
N ARG A 128 23.84 -1.39 -0.48
CA ARG A 128 24.86 -0.61 -1.21
C ARG A 128 24.17 0.46 -2.05
N GLU A 129 24.95 1.41 -2.56
CA GLU A 129 24.48 2.29 -3.62
C GLU A 129 24.09 1.46 -4.86
N ARG A 130 23.01 1.86 -5.56
CA ARG A 130 22.39 1.09 -6.65
C ARG A 130 23.38 0.68 -7.75
N GLU A 131 24.18 1.62 -8.25
CA GLU A 131 25.14 1.36 -9.32
C GLU A 131 26.30 0.44 -8.86
N GLU A 132 26.72 0.56 -7.62
CA GLU A 132 27.72 -0.33 -7.02
C GLU A 132 27.16 -1.73 -6.82
N ALA A 133 25.92 -1.83 -6.31
CA ALA A 133 25.24 -3.11 -6.11
C ALA A 133 25.09 -3.88 -7.43
N LYS A 134 24.69 -3.19 -8.50
CA LYS A 134 24.53 -3.77 -9.82
C LYS A 134 25.84 -4.29 -10.39
N ARG A 135 26.93 -3.52 -10.30
CA ARG A 135 28.28 -3.96 -10.76
C ARG A 135 28.76 -5.22 -10.01
N VAL A 136 28.58 -5.26 -8.69
CA VAL A 136 28.96 -6.43 -7.87
C VAL A 136 28.13 -7.66 -8.26
N TYR A 137 26.83 -7.48 -8.51
CA TYR A 137 25.94 -8.55 -8.94
C TYR A 137 26.34 -9.11 -10.32
N ASP A 138 26.54 -8.25 -11.30
CA ASP A 138 26.91 -8.64 -12.67
C ASP A 138 28.26 -9.37 -12.71
N SER A 139 29.24 -8.93 -11.91
CA SER A 139 30.54 -9.62 -11.78
C SER A 139 30.35 -11.02 -11.19
N ALA A 140 29.64 -11.15 -10.09
CA ALA A 140 29.38 -12.43 -9.44
C ALA A 140 28.61 -13.41 -10.35
N LYS A 141 27.63 -12.89 -11.12
CA LYS A 141 26.86 -13.64 -12.10
C LYS A 141 27.75 -14.19 -13.23
N SER A 142 28.61 -13.34 -13.79
CA SER A 142 29.55 -13.73 -14.88
C SER A 142 30.57 -14.78 -14.42
N GLU A 143 30.95 -14.79 -13.13
CA GLU A 143 31.84 -15.76 -12.54
C GLU A 143 31.13 -17.09 -12.16
N GLY A 144 29.82 -17.25 -12.50
CA GLY A 144 29.01 -18.42 -12.13
C GLY A 144 28.69 -18.52 -10.63
N LYS A 145 28.93 -17.46 -9.87
CA LYS A 145 28.58 -17.40 -8.46
C LYS A 145 27.10 -17.10 -8.28
N ARG A 146 26.50 -17.64 -7.23
CA ARG A 146 25.14 -17.29 -6.82
C ARG A 146 25.20 -15.91 -6.14
N ALA A 147 24.40 -14.98 -6.63
CA ALA A 147 24.33 -13.61 -6.13
C ALA A 147 22.87 -13.15 -6.10
N ALA A 148 22.57 -12.17 -5.26
CA ALA A 148 21.29 -11.49 -5.22
C ALA A 148 21.49 -9.96 -5.28
N LEU A 149 20.71 -9.30 -6.13
CA LEU A 149 20.61 -7.84 -6.24
C LEU A 149 19.21 -7.44 -5.79
N VAL A 150 19.15 -6.44 -4.91
CA VAL A 150 17.90 -5.96 -4.32
C VAL A 150 17.61 -4.56 -4.81
N GLU A 151 16.41 -4.34 -5.33
CA GLU A 151 15.96 -3.04 -5.84
C GLU A 151 14.51 -2.76 -5.38
N GLU A 152 14.20 -1.50 -5.10
CA GLU A 152 12.84 -1.03 -4.90
C GLU A 152 12.41 -0.29 -6.17
N GLU A 153 11.57 -0.92 -6.96
CA GLU A 153 11.08 -0.38 -8.24
C GLU A 153 9.96 0.63 -8.05
N ARG A 154 9.13 0.42 -7.06
CA ARG A 154 8.01 1.28 -6.64
C ARG A 154 7.86 1.23 -5.12
N PRO A 155 7.27 2.24 -4.47
CA PRO A 155 7.17 2.30 -3.00
C PRO A 155 6.48 1.11 -2.32
N ASN A 156 5.81 0.24 -3.06
CA ASN A 156 5.11 -0.94 -2.55
C ASN A 156 5.53 -2.24 -3.24
N ILE A 157 6.59 -2.24 -4.05
CA ILE A 157 7.08 -3.43 -4.74
C ILE A 157 8.59 -3.56 -4.55
N PHE A 158 8.98 -4.66 -3.94
CA PHE A 158 10.36 -5.02 -3.67
C PHE A 158 10.80 -6.13 -4.62
N THR A 159 11.96 -5.98 -5.26
CA THR A 159 12.52 -6.97 -6.17
C THR A 159 13.89 -7.42 -5.74
N ALA A 160 14.22 -8.71 -5.94
CA ALA A 160 15.55 -9.24 -5.74
C ALA A 160 15.90 -10.26 -6.82
N SER A 161 16.93 -9.98 -7.61
CA SER A 161 17.43 -10.92 -8.62
C SER A 161 18.34 -11.98 -7.99
N VAL A 162 18.12 -13.25 -8.35
CA VAL A 162 18.87 -14.41 -7.86
C VAL A 162 19.42 -15.18 -9.05
N ALA A 163 20.74 -15.23 -9.18
CA ALA A 163 21.41 -15.91 -10.29
C ALA A 163 21.77 -17.36 -9.97
N ASN A 164 21.91 -18.17 -11.03
CA ASN A 164 22.46 -19.53 -11.02
C ASN A 164 21.70 -20.52 -10.09
N LEU A 165 20.36 -20.58 -10.23
CA LEU A 165 19.52 -21.59 -9.60
C LEU A 165 19.57 -22.90 -10.40
N MET A 166 20.07 -23.98 -9.79
CA MET A 166 20.21 -25.26 -10.44
C MET A 166 18.91 -26.09 -10.36
N PRO A 167 18.69 -27.06 -11.30
CA PRO A 167 17.60 -28.01 -11.21
C PRO A 167 17.59 -28.75 -9.86
N GLY A 168 16.40 -28.85 -9.25
CA GLY A 168 16.21 -29.50 -7.94
C GLY A 168 16.61 -28.63 -6.72
N ASP A 169 17.08 -27.40 -6.91
CA ASP A 169 17.38 -26.51 -5.79
C ASP A 169 16.11 -26.20 -4.99
N HIS A 170 16.20 -26.36 -3.67
CA HIS A 170 15.26 -25.81 -2.70
C HIS A 170 15.73 -24.41 -2.30
N ILE A 171 14.84 -23.44 -2.41
CA ILE A 171 15.14 -22.02 -2.21
C ILE A 171 14.25 -21.51 -1.10
N ASP A 172 14.87 -21.14 0.04
CA ASP A 172 14.17 -20.46 1.13
C ASP A 172 14.53 -18.95 1.04
N VAL A 173 13.53 -18.13 0.89
CA VAL A 173 13.67 -16.66 0.93
C VAL A 173 13.14 -16.17 2.26
N ARG A 174 13.98 -15.48 3.03
CA ARG A 174 13.60 -14.81 4.27
C ARG A 174 13.77 -13.30 4.11
N LEU A 175 12.66 -12.60 4.09
CA LEU A 175 12.60 -11.14 4.02
C LEU A 175 12.22 -10.57 5.37
N ARG A 176 12.96 -9.55 5.84
CA ARG A 176 12.64 -8.81 7.07
C ARG A 176 12.50 -7.33 6.79
N TYR A 177 11.42 -6.75 7.28
CA TYR A 177 11.17 -5.32 7.16
C TYR A 177 10.52 -4.77 8.42
N VAL A 178 10.58 -3.46 8.57
CA VAL A 178 9.83 -2.71 9.59
C VAL A 178 8.85 -1.79 8.93
N GLN A 179 7.70 -1.58 9.57
CA GLN A 179 6.71 -0.61 9.14
C GLN A 179 6.20 0.21 10.34
N PRO A 180 5.98 1.52 10.18
CA PRO A 180 5.28 2.31 11.16
C PRO A 180 3.79 1.94 11.13
N LEU A 181 3.15 1.92 12.30
CA LEU A 181 1.71 1.71 12.43
C LEU A 181 1.02 3.03 12.70
N ARG A 182 -0.21 3.14 12.23
CA ARG A 182 -1.02 4.35 12.43
C ARG A 182 -1.96 4.16 13.60
N TRP A 183 -2.09 5.24 14.32
CA TRP A 183 -3.06 5.38 15.38
C TRP A 183 -4.09 6.41 14.94
N GLU A 184 -5.31 5.97 14.71
CA GLU A 184 -6.41 6.81 14.26
C GLU A 184 -7.68 6.48 15.04
N ASP A 185 -8.35 7.48 15.58
CA ASP A 185 -9.61 7.34 16.34
C ASP A 185 -9.58 6.28 17.46
N GLY A 186 -8.46 6.18 18.20
CA GLY A 186 -8.30 5.22 19.26
C GLY A 186 -8.02 3.79 18.79
N ARG A 187 -7.67 3.58 17.50
CA ARG A 187 -7.38 2.28 16.90
C ARG A 187 -5.96 2.22 16.36
N LEU A 188 -5.29 1.13 16.64
CA LEU A 188 -4.07 0.72 15.97
C LEU A 188 -4.46 -0.15 14.77
N ARG A 189 -3.93 0.17 13.60
CA ARG A 189 -4.17 -0.59 12.38
C ARG A 189 -2.87 -1.13 11.80
N LEU A 190 -2.85 -2.45 11.54
CA LEU A 190 -1.79 -3.17 10.87
C LEU A 190 -2.34 -3.75 9.56
N VAL A 191 -1.66 -3.47 8.46
CA VAL A 191 -1.96 -4.06 7.15
C VAL A 191 -0.75 -4.87 6.70
N PHE A 192 -0.97 -6.15 6.35
CA PHE A 192 0.00 -6.99 5.68
C PHE A 192 -0.50 -7.29 4.27
N PRO A 193 0.15 -6.74 3.23
CA PRO A 193 -0.28 -6.92 1.84
C PRO A 193 0.00 -8.36 1.40
N MET A 194 -1.03 -9.05 0.92
CA MET A 194 -0.96 -10.38 0.35
C MET A 194 -1.13 -10.37 -1.17
N VAL A 195 -1.72 -9.30 -1.71
CA VAL A 195 -2.09 -9.20 -3.13
C VAL A 195 -1.61 -7.87 -3.70
N VAL A 196 -1.27 -7.86 -4.98
CA VAL A 196 -1.09 -6.63 -5.76
C VAL A 196 -2.31 -6.49 -6.66
N GLY A 197 -3.12 -5.45 -6.43
CA GLY A 197 -4.31 -5.16 -7.23
C GLY A 197 -3.97 -4.81 -8.68
N PRO A 198 -4.87 -5.09 -9.65
CA PRO A 198 -4.72 -4.63 -11.03
C PRO A 198 -4.83 -3.10 -11.09
N ARG A 199 -3.92 -2.46 -11.87
CA ARG A 199 -3.90 -1.00 -12.04
C ARG A 199 -4.66 -0.57 -13.28
N TYR A 200 -5.51 0.43 -13.15
CA TYR A 200 -5.99 1.18 -14.28
C TYR A 200 -4.92 2.16 -14.76
N ILE A 201 -4.61 2.12 -16.07
CA ILE A 201 -3.59 2.98 -16.69
C ILE A 201 -4.31 4.04 -17.52
N PRO A 202 -4.37 5.30 -17.04
CA PRO A 202 -4.96 6.40 -17.80
C PRO A 202 -4.05 6.83 -18.95
N GLY A 203 -4.62 7.60 -19.90
CA GLY A 203 -3.91 8.22 -21.01
C GLY A 203 -4.08 7.51 -22.34
N THR A 204 -3.44 8.08 -23.36
CA THR A 204 -3.45 7.55 -24.73
C THR A 204 -2.31 6.55 -24.92
N GLN A 205 -2.59 5.41 -25.53
CA GLN A 205 -1.59 4.36 -25.76
C GLN A 205 -0.39 4.86 -26.55
N ALA A 206 0.81 4.61 -26.04
CA ALA A 206 2.06 4.84 -26.76
C ALA A 206 2.32 3.70 -27.76
N ILE A 207 3.07 3.99 -28.82
CA ILE A 207 3.41 3.01 -29.88
C ILE A 207 4.46 2.00 -29.40
N SER A 208 5.19 2.31 -28.30
CA SER A 208 6.26 1.47 -27.75
C SER A 208 5.84 0.82 -26.44
N HIS A 209 6.18 -0.46 -26.30
CA HIS A 209 6.10 -1.19 -25.02
C HIS A 209 7.49 -1.29 -24.42
N THR A 210 7.67 -0.84 -23.17
CA THR A 210 8.96 -0.90 -22.47
C THR A 210 9.07 -2.13 -21.55
N GLY A 211 7.95 -2.84 -21.31
CA GLY A 211 7.91 -3.99 -20.40
C GLY A 211 7.00 -5.12 -20.87
N THR A 212 6.83 -6.12 -20.03
CA THR A 212 6.08 -7.36 -20.30
C THR A 212 4.77 -7.44 -19.53
N GLY A 213 4.36 -6.34 -18.88
CA GLY A 213 3.14 -6.26 -18.08
C GLY A 213 1.84 -6.36 -18.88
N SER A 214 0.72 -6.37 -18.16
CA SER A 214 -0.62 -6.54 -18.73
C SER A 214 -1.16 -5.28 -19.42
N ALA A 215 -0.65 -4.09 -19.08
CA ALA A 215 -1.05 -2.83 -19.69
C ALA A 215 0.02 -2.32 -20.69
N VAL A 216 -0.44 -1.56 -21.66
CA VAL A 216 0.44 -0.84 -22.61
C VAL A 216 0.89 0.49 -22.01
N ASP A 217 2.06 0.97 -22.40
CA ASP A 217 2.54 2.29 -22.00
C ASP A 217 1.64 3.38 -22.58
N THR A 218 1.42 4.46 -21.81
CA THR A 218 0.59 5.59 -22.21
C THR A 218 1.37 6.91 -22.02
N ASP A 219 0.85 8.01 -22.58
CA ASP A 219 1.40 9.35 -22.37
C ASP A 219 1.32 9.80 -20.88
N ALA A 220 0.33 9.32 -20.16
CA ALA A 220 0.19 9.59 -18.72
C ALA A 220 0.99 8.62 -17.83
N VAL A 221 1.29 7.41 -18.32
CA VAL A 221 2.06 6.37 -17.59
C VAL A 221 3.02 5.71 -18.58
N PRO A 222 4.20 6.33 -18.86
CA PRO A 222 5.13 5.86 -19.88
C PRO A 222 5.79 4.50 -19.58
N ASP A 223 5.66 4.00 -18.36
CA ASP A 223 6.19 2.71 -17.90
C ASP A 223 5.09 1.72 -17.49
N ALA A 224 3.86 1.93 -17.96
CA ALA A 224 2.72 1.10 -17.63
C ALA A 224 2.95 -0.40 -17.86
N SER A 225 3.54 -0.75 -19.01
CA SER A 225 3.89 -2.15 -19.32
C SER A 225 4.94 -2.78 -18.38
N ARG A 226 5.63 -1.98 -17.58
CA ARG A 226 6.57 -2.43 -16.57
C ARG A 226 5.93 -2.59 -15.20
N VAL A 227 4.96 -1.74 -14.84
CA VAL A 227 4.41 -1.64 -13.48
C VAL A 227 3.05 -2.32 -13.29
N THR A 228 2.48 -2.90 -14.35
CA THR A 228 1.19 -3.59 -14.27
C THR A 228 1.36 -5.10 -14.21
N PRO A 229 0.90 -5.76 -13.12
CA PRO A 229 0.98 -7.21 -13.00
C PRO A 229 0.09 -7.95 -14.02
N PRO A 230 0.45 -9.17 -14.48
CA PRO A 230 -0.47 -10.01 -15.21
C PRO A 230 -1.61 -10.41 -14.26
N VAL A 231 -2.83 -9.98 -14.61
CA VAL A 231 -4.03 -10.40 -13.88
C VAL A 231 -4.26 -11.89 -14.18
N ARG A 232 -4.15 -12.75 -13.17
CA ARG A 232 -4.62 -14.13 -13.26
C ARG A 232 -6.09 -14.20 -12.83
N ASN A 233 -6.85 -15.03 -13.52
CA ASN A 233 -8.22 -15.34 -13.10
C ASN A 233 -8.16 -15.94 -11.68
N PRO A 234 -8.96 -15.47 -10.71
CA PRO A 234 -9.04 -16.03 -9.35
C PRO A 234 -9.24 -17.56 -9.31
N ASP A 235 -9.94 -18.10 -10.31
CA ASP A 235 -10.24 -19.53 -10.43
C ASP A 235 -9.06 -20.38 -10.92
N SER A 236 -7.95 -19.76 -11.38
CA SER A 236 -6.78 -20.47 -11.95
C SER A 236 -5.52 -20.40 -11.08
N ARG A 237 -5.63 -20.09 -9.79
CA ARG A 237 -4.47 -19.97 -8.90
C ARG A 237 -3.90 -21.32 -8.51
N PRO A 238 -2.57 -21.57 -8.66
CA PRO A 238 -1.93 -22.69 -8.00
C PRO A 238 -2.02 -22.46 -6.49
N GLY A 239 -2.66 -23.40 -5.79
CA GLY A 239 -2.92 -23.29 -4.36
C GLY A 239 -1.62 -23.39 -3.55
N HIS A 240 -1.05 -22.25 -3.17
CA HIS A 240 -0.19 -22.18 -2.00
C HIS A 240 -0.97 -21.48 -0.88
N ASP A 241 -0.65 -21.83 0.33
CA ASP A 241 -1.23 -21.24 1.52
C ASP A 241 -0.24 -20.34 2.26
N ILE A 242 -0.76 -19.49 3.11
CA ILE A 242 -0.02 -18.59 3.96
C ILE A 242 -0.44 -18.79 5.41
N SER A 243 0.54 -18.96 6.31
CA SER A 243 0.35 -18.85 7.75
C SER A 243 0.78 -17.47 8.22
N LEU A 244 0.04 -16.89 9.15
CA LEU A 244 0.32 -15.56 9.68
C LEU A 244 0.05 -15.51 11.18
N SER A 245 1.02 -14.98 11.92
CA SER A 245 0.92 -14.71 13.34
C SER A 245 1.36 -13.30 13.68
N VAL A 246 0.74 -12.68 14.69
CA VAL A 246 1.06 -11.34 15.19
C VAL A 246 1.21 -11.39 16.71
N ASP A 247 2.38 -11.00 17.21
CA ASP A 247 2.58 -10.68 18.62
C ASP A 247 2.40 -9.18 18.82
N LEU A 248 1.36 -8.79 19.56
CA LEU A 248 0.94 -7.40 19.71
C LEU A 248 1.19 -6.90 21.11
N ASP A 249 2.11 -5.95 21.26
CA ASP A 249 2.44 -5.20 22.45
C ASP A 249 2.32 -3.70 22.20
N SER A 250 1.26 -3.08 22.68
CA SER A 250 1.08 -1.62 22.58
C SER A 250 1.59 -0.87 23.81
N GLY A 251 1.95 -1.61 24.89
CA GLY A 251 2.22 -1.04 26.21
C GLY A 251 0.97 -0.54 26.95
N PHE A 252 -0.23 -0.75 26.39
CA PHE A 252 -1.52 -0.47 27.03
C PHE A 252 -2.53 -1.60 26.76
N GLU A 253 -3.65 -1.59 27.49
CA GLU A 253 -4.67 -2.62 27.35
C GLU A 253 -5.59 -2.34 26.15
N PHE A 254 -5.81 -3.37 25.33
CA PHE A 254 -6.79 -3.33 24.26
C PHE A 254 -8.19 -3.71 24.76
N GLY A 255 -9.19 -2.95 24.33
CA GLY A 255 -10.61 -3.29 24.52
C GLY A 255 -11.05 -4.40 23.57
N SER A 256 -10.59 -4.33 22.30
CA SER A 256 -10.83 -5.37 21.29
C SER A 256 -9.69 -5.47 20.31
N VAL A 257 -9.51 -6.67 19.74
CA VAL A 257 -8.57 -6.97 18.64
C VAL A 257 -9.33 -7.82 17.64
N ASN A 258 -9.51 -7.29 16.43
CA ASN A 258 -10.31 -7.91 15.38
C ASN A 258 -9.58 -7.81 14.02
N SER A 259 -9.90 -8.71 13.12
CA SER A 259 -9.53 -8.54 11.71
C SER A 259 -10.79 -8.33 10.88
N VAL A 260 -10.76 -7.29 10.03
CA VAL A 260 -11.86 -6.97 9.11
C VAL A 260 -11.80 -7.82 7.84
N SER A 261 -10.68 -8.51 7.59
CA SER A 261 -10.46 -9.28 6.36
C SER A 261 -10.43 -10.80 6.58
N HIS A 262 -10.03 -11.28 7.75
CA HIS A 262 -9.82 -12.71 8.03
C HIS A 262 -10.37 -13.13 9.38
N ALA A 263 -10.83 -14.36 9.52
CA ALA A 263 -11.13 -14.95 10.81
C ALA A 263 -9.84 -15.18 11.58
N ILE A 264 -9.78 -14.70 12.83
CA ILE A 264 -8.59 -14.78 13.69
C ILE A 264 -8.90 -15.41 15.05
N THR A 265 -7.88 -15.98 15.66
CA THR A 265 -7.86 -16.38 17.06
C THR A 265 -6.94 -15.44 17.84
N VAL A 266 -7.44 -14.87 18.93
CA VAL A 266 -6.68 -13.95 19.79
C VAL A 266 -6.47 -14.58 21.16
N ARG A 267 -5.21 -14.73 21.57
CA ARG A 267 -4.85 -15.24 22.92
C ARG A 267 -4.08 -14.16 23.68
N ARG A 268 -4.36 -14.05 25.00
CA ARG A 268 -3.56 -13.21 25.90
C ARG A 268 -2.38 -14.03 26.42
N LEU A 269 -1.17 -13.51 26.26
CA LEU A 269 0.05 -14.08 26.77
C LEU A 269 0.24 -13.72 28.27
N PRO A 270 1.06 -14.49 29.02
CA PRO A 270 1.32 -14.22 30.44
C PRO A 270 1.94 -12.84 30.72
N ASP A 271 2.68 -12.28 29.77
CA ASP A 271 3.29 -10.95 29.82
C ASP A 271 2.35 -9.80 29.44
N GLY A 272 1.08 -10.10 29.15
CA GLY A 272 0.04 -9.13 28.81
C GLY A 272 -0.11 -8.88 27.32
N ARG A 273 0.84 -9.32 26.49
CA ARG A 273 0.75 -9.23 25.01
C ARG A 273 -0.44 -10.01 24.48
N ARG A 274 -0.85 -9.68 23.26
CA ARG A 274 -1.84 -10.46 22.50
C ARG A 274 -1.13 -11.22 21.39
N HIS A 275 -1.37 -12.52 21.33
CA HIS A 275 -0.98 -13.36 20.22
C HIS A 275 -2.17 -13.59 19.31
N VAL A 276 -2.02 -13.28 18.04
CA VAL A 276 -3.08 -13.36 17.01
C VAL A 276 -2.62 -14.34 15.93
N GLU A 277 -3.48 -15.26 15.55
CA GLU A 277 -3.25 -16.23 14.48
C GLU A 277 -4.48 -16.29 13.57
N LEU A 278 -4.31 -16.73 12.32
CA LEU A 278 -5.44 -17.11 11.47
C LEU A 278 -6.20 -18.27 12.10
N ALA A 279 -7.54 -18.17 12.18
CA ALA A 279 -8.37 -19.19 12.84
C ALA A 279 -8.27 -20.58 12.17
N SER A 280 -8.01 -20.63 10.88
CA SER A 280 -7.78 -21.85 10.10
C SER A 280 -6.32 -22.36 10.13
N GLY A 281 -5.41 -21.65 10.81
CA GLY A 281 -3.96 -21.88 10.76
C GLY A 281 -3.31 -21.34 9.49
N ALA A 282 -3.90 -21.54 8.33
CA ALA A 282 -3.45 -21.03 7.04
C ALA A 282 -4.64 -20.60 6.17
N THR A 283 -4.39 -19.75 5.17
CA THR A 283 -5.40 -19.28 4.21
C THR A 283 -4.78 -19.10 2.83
N ILE A 284 -5.63 -18.96 1.81
CA ILE A 284 -5.19 -18.58 0.47
C ILE A 284 -4.96 -17.05 0.47
N PRO A 285 -3.79 -16.55 0.00
CA PRO A 285 -3.48 -15.12 -0.01
C PRO A 285 -4.20 -14.38 -1.14
N ASN A 286 -5.52 -14.24 -1.04
CA ASN A 286 -6.38 -13.61 -2.06
C ASN A 286 -6.89 -12.21 -1.64
N LYS A 287 -6.58 -11.77 -0.45
CA LYS A 287 -6.89 -10.44 0.09
C LYS A 287 -5.92 -10.06 1.20
N ASP A 288 -5.69 -8.77 1.39
CA ASP A 288 -4.78 -8.26 2.41
C ASP A 288 -5.24 -8.61 3.82
N PHE A 289 -4.29 -8.94 4.70
CA PHE A 289 -4.59 -9.12 6.11
C PHE A 289 -4.62 -7.76 6.80
N VAL A 290 -5.76 -7.44 7.41
CA VAL A 290 -5.98 -6.18 8.15
C VAL A 290 -6.35 -6.49 9.59
N LEU A 291 -5.50 -6.07 10.53
CA LEU A 291 -5.74 -6.18 11.97
C LEU A 291 -6.03 -4.80 12.55
N GLU A 292 -7.11 -4.71 13.30
CA GLU A 292 -7.48 -3.52 14.06
C GLU A 292 -7.52 -3.84 15.56
N ALA A 293 -6.80 -3.03 16.34
CA ALA A 293 -6.78 -3.14 17.79
C ALA A 293 -7.27 -1.84 18.42
N GLN A 294 -8.42 -1.88 19.05
CA GLN A 294 -9.05 -0.75 19.69
C GLN A 294 -8.51 -0.58 21.13
N GLN A 295 -8.11 0.63 21.48
CA GLN A 295 -7.74 0.95 22.85
C GLN A 295 -8.96 0.78 23.78
N ALA A 296 -8.73 0.24 24.98
CA ALA A 296 -9.73 0.29 26.03
C ALA A 296 -10.03 1.76 26.41
N GLU A 297 -11.32 2.07 26.61
CA GLU A 297 -11.74 3.43 26.94
C GLU A 297 -10.97 3.98 28.15
N SER A 298 -10.50 5.22 28.03
CA SER A 298 -9.77 5.91 29.08
C SER A 298 -10.09 7.40 29.07
N THR A 299 -10.42 7.93 30.22
CA THR A 299 -10.64 9.38 30.43
C THR A 299 -9.34 10.12 30.69
N GLN A 300 -8.21 9.41 30.81
CA GLN A 300 -6.88 10.00 31.03
C GLN A 300 -5.94 9.67 29.89
N PRO A 301 -4.97 10.56 29.57
CA PRO A 301 -3.93 10.25 28.60
C PRO A 301 -3.11 9.05 29.06
N LYS A 302 -2.70 8.21 28.12
CA LYS A 302 -1.83 7.06 28.37
C LYS A 302 -0.48 7.29 27.73
N THR A 303 0.58 6.91 28.41
CA THR A 303 1.95 7.01 27.91
C THR A 303 2.62 5.65 28.02
N THR A 304 3.30 5.22 26.97
CA THR A 304 4.04 3.96 26.93
C THR A 304 5.49 4.22 26.52
N LEU A 305 6.41 3.46 27.10
CA LEU A 305 7.85 3.55 26.80
C LEU A 305 8.38 2.15 26.48
N PHE A 306 8.94 2.00 25.29
CA PHE A 306 9.67 0.81 24.87
C PHE A 306 11.15 1.14 24.81
N LEU A 307 11.98 0.22 25.30
CA LEU A 307 13.45 0.34 25.27
C LEU A 307 14.01 -0.81 24.42
N SER A 308 14.95 -0.49 23.56
CA SER A 308 15.67 -1.45 22.72
C SER A 308 17.18 -1.20 22.83
N PRO A 309 17.90 -1.96 23.67
CA PRO A 309 19.36 -1.88 23.72
C PRO A 309 19.94 -2.46 22.42
N ASP A 310 20.95 -1.79 21.87
CA ASP A 310 21.77 -2.29 20.76
C ASP A 310 23.09 -2.85 21.32
N PRO A 311 23.27 -4.18 21.30
CA PRO A 311 24.50 -4.77 21.81
C PRO A 311 25.75 -4.40 20.99
N ALA A 312 25.60 -4.01 19.73
CA ALA A 312 26.71 -3.70 18.83
C ALA A 312 27.30 -2.30 19.09
N SER A 313 26.45 -1.31 19.36
CA SER A 313 26.86 0.06 19.64
C SER A 313 26.94 0.40 21.13
N GLY A 314 26.28 -0.40 21.99
CA GLY A 314 26.08 -0.11 23.41
C GLY A 314 25.05 0.99 23.67
N GLU A 315 24.38 1.48 22.64
CA GLU A 315 23.32 2.49 22.73
C GLU A 315 21.98 1.85 23.10
N THR A 316 21.11 2.63 23.72
CA THR A 316 19.73 2.20 23.97
C THR A 316 18.78 3.15 23.25
N TYR A 317 17.99 2.59 22.36
CA TYR A 317 16.92 3.31 21.66
C TYR A 317 15.64 3.24 22.48
N PHE A 318 14.82 4.28 22.39
CA PHE A 318 13.52 4.27 23.04
C PHE A 318 12.42 4.75 22.11
N LEU A 319 11.22 4.19 22.30
CA LEU A 319 9.99 4.65 21.67
C LEU A 319 9.02 5.10 22.77
N LEU A 320 8.76 6.40 22.84
CA LEU A 320 7.80 7.00 23.75
C LEU A 320 6.53 7.32 22.94
N SER A 321 5.39 6.72 23.33
CA SER A 321 4.09 7.00 22.71
C SER A 321 3.16 7.63 23.74
N ALA A 322 2.47 8.69 23.36
CA ALA A 322 1.46 9.36 24.18
C ALA A 322 0.10 9.35 23.45
N PHE A 323 -0.91 8.80 24.11
CA PHE A 323 -2.26 8.67 23.56
C PHE A 323 -3.19 9.62 24.29
N PRO A 324 -3.95 10.47 23.57
CA PRO A 324 -4.89 11.38 24.20
C PRO A 324 -6.05 10.60 24.86
N PRO A 325 -6.73 11.17 25.84
CA PRO A 325 -7.96 10.62 26.36
C PRO A 325 -9.08 10.69 25.32
N THR A 326 -10.15 9.95 25.51
CA THR A 326 -11.35 10.08 24.70
C THR A 326 -11.87 11.52 24.81
N VAL A 327 -11.87 12.25 23.69
CA VAL A 327 -12.23 13.67 23.68
C VAL A 327 -13.71 13.85 23.95
N GLN A 328 -14.06 14.79 24.82
CA GLN A 328 -15.44 15.21 25.01
C GLN A 328 -15.94 15.92 23.75
N PRO A 329 -17.23 15.84 23.41
CA PRO A 329 -17.77 16.43 22.19
C PRO A 329 -17.52 17.93 22.15
N VAL A 330 -16.72 18.37 21.17
CA VAL A 330 -16.48 19.77 20.85
C VAL A 330 -17.72 20.34 20.16
N LYS A 331 -18.00 21.63 20.33
CA LYS A 331 -19.08 22.31 19.60
C LYS A 331 -18.90 22.10 18.11
N ARG A 332 -19.89 21.46 17.47
CA ARG A 332 -19.87 21.14 16.05
C ARG A 332 -19.88 22.43 15.22
N VAL A 333 -18.90 22.56 14.35
CA VAL A 333 -18.85 23.61 13.33
C VAL A 333 -19.57 23.11 12.09
N PRO A 334 -20.36 23.93 11.38
CA PRO A 334 -20.99 23.53 10.12
C PRO A 334 -19.94 23.08 9.10
N VAL A 335 -20.22 21.98 8.39
CA VAL A 335 -19.33 21.42 7.38
C VAL A 335 -19.97 21.45 6.01
N GLU A 336 -19.13 21.59 4.98
CA GLU A 336 -19.48 21.36 3.59
C GLU A 336 -18.79 20.09 3.12
N MET A 337 -19.57 19.01 2.95
CA MET A 337 -19.09 17.68 2.61
C MET A 337 -19.22 17.46 1.11
N LEU A 338 -18.10 17.29 0.40
CA LEU A 338 -18.07 16.99 -1.02
C LEU A 338 -17.65 15.52 -1.20
N TYR A 339 -18.61 14.68 -1.54
CA TYR A 339 -18.37 13.25 -1.75
C TYR A 339 -17.98 13.01 -3.21
N MET A 340 -16.88 12.31 -3.42
CA MET A 340 -16.46 11.78 -4.72
C MET A 340 -16.54 10.27 -4.65
N ILE A 341 -17.32 9.65 -5.51
CA ILE A 341 -17.50 8.20 -5.56
C ILE A 341 -17.04 7.65 -6.90
N ASP A 342 -16.13 6.71 -6.86
CA ASP A 342 -15.70 5.93 -7.98
C ASP A 342 -16.82 4.96 -8.42
N VAL A 343 -17.16 5.02 -9.70
CA VAL A 343 -18.12 4.12 -10.34
C VAL A 343 -17.48 3.46 -11.57
N SER A 344 -16.15 3.28 -11.57
CA SER A 344 -15.41 2.58 -12.61
C SER A 344 -15.74 1.08 -12.65
N GLY A 345 -15.25 0.39 -13.69
CA GLY A 345 -15.52 -1.04 -13.87
C GLY A 345 -14.97 -1.93 -12.76
N SER A 346 -13.84 -1.55 -12.13
CA SER A 346 -13.24 -2.26 -10.99
C SER A 346 -14.14 -2.27 -9.75
N MET A 347 -14.94 -1.20 -9.58
CA MET A 347 -15.93 -1.10 -8.50
C MET A 347 -17.08 -2.09 -8.62
N GLY A 348 -17.16 -2.90 -9.70
CA GLY A 348 -18.23 -3.88 -9.90
C GLY A 348 -18.39 -4.89 -8.77
N GLY A 349 -19.60 -5.39 -8.54
CA GLY A 349 -19.84 -6.39 -7.49
C GLY A 349 -19.93 -5.81 -6.07
N THR A 350 -19.12 -6.31 -5.15
CA THR A 350 -19.14 -5.95 -3.73
C THR A 350 -18.70 -4.50 -3.49
N SER A 351 -17.68 -4.03 -4.20
CA SER A 351 -17.09 -2.70 -4.00
C SER A 351 -18.10 -1.57 -4.18
N ILE A 352 -18.88 -1.57 -5.28
CA ILE A 352 -19.89 -0.52 -5.49
C ILE A 352 -21.02 -0.59 -4.46
N THR A 353 -21.36 -1.78 -3.99
CA THR A 353 -22.38 -1.95 -2.94
C THR A 353 -21.89 -1.34 -1.64
N GLN A 354 -20.69 -1.66 -1.22
CA GLN A 354 -20.06 -1.10 -0.01
C GLN A 354 -19.89 0.42 -0.12
N ALA A 355 -19.45 0.94 -1.29
CA ALA A 355 -19.33 2.38 -1.53
C ALA A 355 -20.67 3.11 -1.37
N ARG A 356 -21.73 2.57 -1.96
CA ARG A 356 -23.10 3.14 -1.82
C ARG A 356 -23.57 3.12 -0.38
N GLU A 357 -23.40 2.01 0.34
CA GLU A 357 -23.77 1.89 1.75
C GLU A 357 -23.00 2.87 2.64
N ALA A 358 -21.66 2.97 2.44
CA ALA A 358 -20.84 3.93 3.17
C ALA A 358 -21.29 5.38 2.93
N LEU A 359 -21.59 5.72 1.67
CA LEU A 359 -22.06 7.06 1.32
C LEU A 359 -23.46 7.34 1.89
N LEU A 360 -24.38 6.37 1.87
CA LEU A 360 -25.70 6.51 2.49
C LEU A 360 -25.59 6.75 4.01
N GLN A 361 -24.74 5.99 4.71
CA GLN A 361 -24.47 6.21 6.13
C GLN A 361 -23.81 7.58 6.40
N ALA A 362 -22.94 8.06 5.50
CA ALA A 362 -22.35 9.38 5.62
C ALA A 362 -23.39 10.50 5.46
N LEU A 363 -24.34 10.35 4.54
CA LEU A 363 -25.46 11.28 4.38
C LEU A 363 -26.36 11.34 5.64
N ASP A 364 -26.56 10.19 6.32
CA ASP A 364 -27.36 10.13 7.55
C ASP A 364 -26.73 10.88 8.74
N ARG A 365 -25.42 11.14 8.68
CA ARG A 365 -24.68 11.86 9.72
C ARG A 365 -24.66 13.37 9.54
N LEU A 366 -25.16 13.89 8.41
CA LEU A 366 -25.23 15.31 8.16
C LEU A 366 -26.27 16.00 9.07
N GLY A 367 -25.87 17.08 9.66
CA GLY A 367 -26.78 17.93 10.44
C GLY A 367 -27.51 18.95 9.55
N PRO A 368 -28.59 19.55 10.05
CA PRO A 368 -29.43 20.48 9.27
C PRO A 368 -28.69 21.76 8.82
N ASN A 369 -27.58 22.10 9.49
CA ASN A 369 -26.74 23.24 9.16
C ASN A 369 -25.57 22.88 8.23
N ASP A 370 -25.42 21.62 7.86
CA ASP A 370 -24.37 21.19 6.94
C ASP A 370 -24.80 21.36 5.49
N ARG A 371 -23.82 21.36 4.61
CA ARG A 371 -24.01 21.35 3.15
C ARG A 371 -23.32 20.13 2.57
N PHE A 372 -23.80 19.65 1.42
CA PHE A 372 -23.17 18.53 0.75
C PHE A 372 -23.29 18.61 -0.77
N GLY A 373 -22.36 17.96 -1.46
CA GLY A 373 -22.37 17.68 -2.89
C GLY A 373 -21.92 16.26 -3.13
N ILE A 374 -22.34 15.64 -4.24
CA ILE A 374 -21.92 14.32 -4.65
C ILE A 374 -21.47 14.40 -6.11
N LEU A 375 -20.28 13.85 -6.41
CA LEU A 375 -19.74 13.67 -7.74
C LEU A 375 -19.38 12.19 -7.93
N ALA A 376 -20.00 11.54 -8.90
CA ALA A 376 -19.62 10.22 -9.34
C ALA A 376 -18.66 10.32 -10.53
N PHE A 377 -17.61 9.48 -10.57
CA PHE A 377 -16.63 9.49 -11.66
C PHE A 377 -16.26 8.09 -12.12
N ASN A 378 -15.99 7.98 -13.42
CA ASN A 378 -15.38 6.84 -14.09
C ASN A 378 -14.45 7.37 -15.20
N HIS A 379 -14.70 7.12 -16.49
CA HIS A 379 -14.02 7.78 -17.62
C HIS A 379 -14.46 9.25 -17.82
N SER A 380 -15.49 9.67 -17.12
CA SER A 380 -16.00 11.03 -17.03
C SER A 380 -16.54 11.28 -15.61
N TYR A 381 -17.10 12.45 -15.35
CA TYR A 381 -17.76 12.68 -14.07
C TYR A 381 -19.14 13.30 -14.27
N HIS A 382 -20.03 13.05 -13.32
CA HIS A 382 -21.34 13.71 -13.24
C HIS A 382 -21.69 14.04 -11.79
N GLU A 383 -22.39 15.12 -11.60
CA GLU A 383 -22.72 15.64 -10.30
C GLU A 383 -24.20 15.47 -9.97
N PHE A 384 -24.49 15.26 -8.68
CA PHE A 384 -25.83 15.30 -8.14
C PHE A 384 -26.46 16.71 -8.28
N ALA A 385 -25.65 17.74 -8.04
CA ALA A 385 -26.05 19.13 -8.19
C ALA A 385 -24.81 19.99 -8.49
N SER A 386 -24.99 21.09 -9.27
CA SER A 386 -23.89 21.97 -9.68
C SER A 386 -23.23 22.74 -8.51
N ALA A 387 -23.94 22.92 -7.41
CA ALA A 387 -23.44 23.53 -6.18
C ALA A 387 -23.84 22.70 -4.95
N PRO A 388 -23.06 22.77 -3.85
CA PRO A 388 -23.41 22.09 -2.62
C PRO A 388 -24.77 22.54 -2.07
N LEU A 389 -25.64 21.57 -1.73
CA LEU A 389 -26.99 21.80 -1.22
C LEU A 389 -26.99 21.74 0.33
N THR A 390 -27.97 22.37 0.95
CA THR A 390 -28.23 22.21 2.38
C THR A 390 -28.72 20.80 2.69
N ALA A 391 -28.34 20.23 3.83
CA ALA A 391 -28.74 18.89 4.26
C ALA A 391 -30.21 18.86 4.76
N SER A 392 -31.14 19.34 3.93
CA SER A 392 -32.59 19.23 4.19
C SER A 392 -33.10 17.83 3.94
N LEU A 393 -34.23 17.46 4.55
CA LEU A 393 -34.85 16.14 4.34
C LEU A 393 -35.12 15.86 2.86
N GLU A 394 -35.57 16.87 2.11
CA GLU A 394 -35.85 16.76 0.68
C GLU A 394 -34.57 16.49 -0.13
N ASN A 395 -33.50 17.29 0.10
CA ASN A 395 -32.24 17.13 -0.60
C ASN A 395 -31.57 15.80 -0.25
N LEU A 396 -31.61 15.38 1.01
CA LEU A 396 -31.09 14.08 1.44
C LEU A 396 -31.88 12.90 0.81
N ALA A 397 -33.22 13.01 0.71
CA ALA A 397 -34.02 11.99 0.05
C ALA A 397 -33.71 11.87 -1.46
N ALA A 398 -33.48 13.00 -2.13
CA ALA A 398 -33.07 13.01 -3.53
C ALA A 398 -31.65 12.45 -3.71
N ALA A 399 -30.71 12.79 -2.82
CA ALA A 399 -29.34 12.28 -2.83
C ALA A 399 -29.28 10.77 -2.61
N ARG A 400 -30.09 10.23 -1.68
CA ARG A 400 -30.16 8.76 -1.47
C ARG A 400 -30.60 8.02 -2.75
N ARG A 401 -31.59 8.55 -3.48
CA ARG A 401 -32.02 7.97 -4.77
C ARG A 401 -30.87 8.01 -5.77
N PHE A 402 -30.21 9.16 -5.92
CA PHE A 402 -29.07 9.31 -6.81
C PHE A 402 -27.97 8.26 -6.49
N VAL A 403 -27.62 8.07 -5.19
CA VAL A 403 -26.59 7.10 -4.77
C VAL A 403 -27.05 5.65 -5.06
N GLN A 404 -28.32 5.33 -4.83
CA GLN A 404 -28.87 3.99 -5.10
C GLN A 404 -28.85 3.63 -6.59
N ASP A 405 -29.00 4.63 -7.48
CA ASP A 405 -29.02 4.44 -8.93
C ASP A 405 -27.62 4.35 -9.56
N LEU A 406 -26.53 4.62 -8.82
CA LEU A 406 -25.16 4.53 -9.32
C LEU A 406 -24.83 3.10 -9.77
N GLN A 407 -24.23 2.97 -10.94
CA GLN A 407 -23.82 1.69 -11.51
C GLN A 407 -22.31 1.74 -11.84
N ALA A 408 -21.61 0.64 -11.56
CA ALA A 408 -20.21 0.52 -11.90
C ALA A 408 -20.01 0.22 -13.39
N GLY A 409 -19.03 0.90 -14.02
CA GLY A 409 -18.66 0.67 -15.42
C GLY A 409 -17.70 1.73 -15.96
N GLY A 410 -16.98 1.39 -17.02
CA GLY A 410 -15.99 2.28 -17.67
C GLY A 410 -14.63 2.28 -17.04
N GLY A 411 -13.75 3.20 -17.45
CA GLY A 411 -12.41 3.43 -16.92
C GLY A 411 -12.42 4.28 -15.64
N THR A 412 -11.21 4.67 -15.16
CA THR A 412 -11.05 5.43 -13.91
C THR A 412 -10.25 6.72 -14.16
N GLU A 413 -10.92 7.83 -14.48
CA GLU A 413 -10.32 9.15 -14.68
C GLU A 413 -10.63 10.05 -13.47
N MET A 414 -9.89 9.87 -12.38
CA MET A 414 -10.11 10.59 -11.13
C MET A 414 -9.75 12.07 -11.22
N LEU A 415 -8.62 12.40 -11.86
CA LEU A 415 -8.02 13.73 -11.82
C LEU A 415 -8.95 14.86 -12.31
N PRO A 416 -9.69 14.72 -13.43
CA PRO A 416 -10.63 15.76 -13.87
C PRO A 416 -11.74 16.05 -12.84
N GLY A 417 -12.32 15.00 -12.26
CA GLY A 417 -13.35 15.14 -11.21
C GLY A 417 -12.80 15.77 -9.94
N LEU A 418 -11.60 15.39 -9.51
CA LEU A 418 -10.94 15.94 -8.34
C LEU A 418 -10.61 17.43 -8.52
N LEU A 419 -10.08 17.84 -9.67
CA LEU A 419 -9.84 19.24 -10.00
C LEU A 419 -11.14 20.03 -9.98
N HIS A 420 -12.21 19.50 -10.57
CA HIS A 420 -13.52 20.15 -10.60
C HIS A 420 -14.05 20.40 -9.17
N VAL A 421 -13.97 19.42 -8.27
CA VAL A 421 -14.42 19.57 -6.88
C VAL A 421 -13.57 20.58 -6.12
N MET A 422 -12.24 20.56 -6.28
CA MET A 422 -11.34 21.49 -5.59
C MET A 422 -11.50 22.94 -6.06
N GLN A 423 -11.86 23.16 -7.33
CA GLN A 423 -12.04 24.48 -7.91
C GLN A 423 -13.41 25.11 -7.63
N LYS A 424 -14.34 24.38 -7.01
CA LYS A 424 -15.63 24.96 -6.62
C LYS A 424 -15.43 26.09 -5.60
N PRO A 425 -16.17 27.22 -5.70
CA PRO A 425 -16.12 28.29 -4.71
C PRO A 425 -16.36 27.77 -3.30
N GLU A 426 -15.55 28.19 -2.33
CA GLU A 426 -15.76 27.85 -0.92
C GLU A 426 -16.98 28.59 -0.36
N THR A 427 -17.78 27.89 0.45
CA THR A 427 -18.91 28.50 1.14
C THR A 427 -18.40 29.14 2.44
N PRO A 428 -18.52 30.48 2.60
CA PRO A 428 -18.06 31.17 3.81
C PRO A 428 -18.72 30.61 5.07
N GLY A 429 -17.92 30.40 6.12
CA GLY A 429 -18.39 29.90 7.42
C GLY A 429 -18.52 28.38 7.53
N TYR A 430 -18.16 27.65 6.49
CA TYR A 430 -18.14 26.20 6.49
C TYR A 430 -16.71 25.65 6.42
N LEU A 431 -16.48 24.51 7.08
CA LEU A 431 -15.27 23.72 6.87
C LEU A 431 -15.51 22.75 5.71
N ARG A 432 -14.76 22.91 4.63
CA ARG A 432 -14.87 22.03 3.46
C ARG A 432 -14.09 20.75 3.66
N HIS A 433 -14.81 19.62 3.51
CA HIS A 433 -14.25 18.29 3.52
C HIS A 433 -14.57 17.59 2.20
N ILE A 434 -13.55 17.02 1.56
CA ILE A 434 -13.69 16.18 0.37
C ILE A 434 -13.50 14.72 0.83
N ILE A 435 -14.45 13.86 0.53
CA ILE A 435 -14.41 12.43 0.85
C ILE A 435 -14.35 11.67 -0.47
N LEU A 436 -13.24 11.01 -0.73
CA LEU A 436 -13.04 10.20 -1.92
C LEU A 436 -13.22 8.72 -1.58
N LEU A 437 -14.15 8.05 -2.28
CA LEU A 437 -14.41 6.61 -2.19
C LEU A 437 -13.95 5.95 -3.49
N THR A 438 -12.98 5.04 -3.45
CA THR A 438 -12.41 4.38 -4.63
C THR A 438 -11.78 3.04 -4.26
N ASP A 439 -11.80 2.06 -5.18
CA ASP A 439 -10.97 0.85 -5.11
C ASP A 439 -9.73 0.99 -6.02
N GLY A 440 -9.67 2.08 -6.80
CA GLY A 440 -8.79 2.26 -7.92
C GLY A 440 -7.32 2.36 -7.58
N ASP A 441 -6.54 1.55 -8.28
CA ASP A 441 -5.11 1.70 -8.39
C ASP A 441 -4.81 2.49 -9.68
N LEU A 442 -4.36 3.74 -9.53
CA LEU A 442 -4.07 4.66 -10.63
C LEU A 442 -2.56 4.77 -10.86
N GLY A 443 -2.14 4.88 -12.11
CA GLY A 443 -0.74 5.01 -12.47
C GLY A 443 -0.22 6.45 -12.54
N ASN A 444 -1.10 7.47 -12.42
CA ASN A 444 -0.76 8.90 -12.53
C ASN A 444 -0.72 9.64 -11.19
N GLU A 445 -0.23 8.97 -10.13
CA GLU A 445 -0.19 9.46 -8.75
C GLU A 445 0.49 10.84 -8.63
N GLU A 446 1.60 11.06 -9.35
CA GLU A 446 2.35 12.31 -9.32
C GLU A 446 1.51 13.52 -9.76
N GLN A 447 0.69 13.35 -10.81
CA GLN A 447 -0.21 14.39 -11.31
C GLN A 447 -1.29 14.72 -10.27
N ILE A 448 -1.82 13.70 -9.60
CA ILE A 448 -2.82 13.84 -8.54
C ILE A 448 -2.21 14.60 -7.35
N PHE A 449 -0.99 14.22 -6.90
CA PHE A 449 -0.31 14.90 -5.80
C PHE A 449 0.03 16.35 -6.14
N ALA A 450 0.45 16.62 -7.36
CA ALA A 450 0.69 17.99 -7.82
C ALA A 450 -0.59 18.83 -7.80
N ALA A 451 -1.70 18.27 -8.27
CA ALA A 451 -3.00 18.93 -8.26
C ALA A 451 -3.48 19.24 -6.81
N LEU A 452 -3.34 18.31 -5.89
CA LEU A 452 -3.68 18.50 -4.48
C LEU A 452 -2.88 19.65 -3.85
N ARG A 453 -1.57 19.72 -4.11
CA ARG A 453 -0.70 20.78 -3.58
C ARG A 453 -1.12 22.17 -4.04
N VAL A 454 -1.60 22.28 -5.27
CA VAL A 454 -1.92 23.56 -5.90
C VAL A 454 -3.35 24.01 -5.63
N HIS A 455 -4.32 23.08 -5.69
CA HIS A 455 -5.74 23.41 -5.79
C HIS A 455 -6.58 23.10 -4.55
N LEU A 456 -6.06 22.38 -3.55
CA LEU A 456 -6.86 21.96 -2.40
C LEU A 456 -7.34 23.13 -1.52
N GLY A 457 -6.60 24.27 -1.51
CA GLY A 457 -6.97 25.44 -0.73
C GLY A 457 -7.10 25.19 0.77
N GLY A 458 -8.20 25.66 1.38
CA GLY A 458 -8.56 25.43 2.79
C GLY A 458 -9.21 24.08 3.08
N ALA A 459 -9.62 23.34 2.05
CA ALA A 459 -10.31 22.05 2.19
C ALA A 459 -9.42 20.94 2.80
N ARG A 460 -10.06 19.89 3.32
CA ARG A 460 -9.38 18.64 3.72
C ARG A 460 -9.88 17.50 2.85
N LEU A 461 -8.97 16.61 2.45
CA LEU A 461 -9.29 15.41 1.67
C LEU A 461 -9.12 14.17 2.53
N TYR A 462 -10.18 13.40 2.62
CA TYR A 462 -10.21 12.08 3.26
C TYR A 462 -10.37 11.02 2.17
N THR A 463 -9.68 9.90 2.31
CA THR A 463 -9.77 8.82 1.35
C THR A 463 -10.35 7.56 1.99
N VAL A 464 -11.29 6.95 1.32
CA VAL A 464 -11.90 5.67 1.68
C VAL A 464 -11.57 4.68 0.58
N ALA A 465 -10.62 3.81 0.86
CA ALA A 465 -10.25 2.73 -0.05
C ALA A 465 -11.17 1.53 0.17
N ILE A 466 -11.70 0.96 -0.91
CA ILE A 466 -12.71 -0.10 -0.88
C ILE A 466 -12.16 -1.32 -1.62
N GLY A 467 -12.51 -2.52 -1.14
CA GLY A 467 -12.16 -3.78 -1.80
C GLY A 467 -11.04 -4.56 -1.12
N SER A 468 -10.64 -5.67 -1.74
CA SER A 468 -9.71 -6.65 -1.17
C SER A 468 -8.24 -6.22 -1.18
N SER A 469 -7.85 -5.35 -2.12
CA SER A 469 -6.46 -4.89 -2.27
C SER A 469 -6.39 -3.52 -2.98
N PRO A 470 -6.85 -2.45 -2.33
CA PRO A 470 -6.78 -1.11 -2.91
C PRO A 470 -5.35 -0.56 -2.87
N ASN A 471 -5.08 0.49 -3.66
CA ASN A 471 -3.79 1.20 -3.61
C ASN A 471 -3.66 2.00 -2.31
N PHE A 472 -3.15 1.36 -1.26
CA PHE A 472 -2.90 1.99 0.04
C PHE A 472 -1.90 3.15 -0.05
N PHE A 473 -0.91 3.07 -0.95
CA PHE A 473 0.06 4.15 -1.15
C PHE A 473 -0.65 5.41 -1.64
N LEU A 474 -1.40 5.31 -2.73
CA LEU A 474 -2.14 6.44 -3.30
C LEU A 474 -3.12 7.02 -2.28
N ALA A 475 -3.99 6.17 -1.69
CA ALA A 475 -5.00 6.60 -0.74
C ALA A 475 -4.39 7.30 0.48
N THR A 476 -3.32 6.75 1.03
CA THR A 476 -2.58 7.32 2.15
C THR A 476 -1.92 8.66 1.79
N LYS A 477 -1.22 8.73 0.65
CA LYS A 477 -0.55 9.96 0.22
C LYS A 477 -1.54 11.07 -0.12
N MET A 478 -2.65 10.73 -0.76
CA MET A 478 -3.73 11.69 -1.00
C MET A 478 -4.29 12.25 0.31
N ALA A 479 -4.55 11.41 1.32
CA ALA A 479 -4.99 11.85 2.63
C ALA A 479 -3.94 12.72 3.33
N GLN A 480 -2.65 12.37 3.26
CA GLN A 480 -1.56 13.17 3.82
C GLN A 480 -1.47 14.57 3.17
N PHE A 481 -1.41 14.64 1.84
CA PHE A 481 -1.43 15.91 1.11
C PHE A 481 -2.74 16.66 1.33
N GLY A 482 -3.83 15.91 1.51
CA GLY A 482 -5.17 16.40 1.80
C GLY A 482 -5.37 16.90 3.22
N ARG A 483 -4.40 16.75 4.14
CA ARG A 483 -4.54 17.07 5.57
C ARG A 483 -5.71 16.35 6.24
N GLY A 484 -6.08 15.18 5.72
CA GLY A 484 -7.12 14.30 6.22
C GLY A 484 -6.57 12.95 6.65
N THR A 485 -7.46 11.96 6.74
CA THR A 485 -7.14 10.58 7.10
C THR A 485 -7.56 9.61 6.01
N PHE A 486 -7.00 8.43 6.05
CA PHE A 486 -7.30 7.32 5.18
C PHE A 486 -8.06 6.24 5.95
N THR A 487 -9.09 5.67 5.34
CA THR A 487 -9.86 4.54 5.88
C THR A 487 -9.99 3.45 4.82
N HIS A 488 -9.94 2.19 5.22
CA HIS A 488 -10.15 1.04 4.35
C HIS A 488 -11.44 0.30 4.70
N ILE A 489 -12.24 -0.01 3.69
CA ILE A 489 -13.38 -0.91 3.78
C ILE A 489 -13.00 -2.19 3.04
N ALA A 490 -12.65 -3.23 3.80
CA ALA A 490 -12.28 -4.53 3.24
C ALA A 490 -13.51 -5.29 2.75
N ASP A 491 -13.32 -6.20 1.77
CA ASP A 491 -14.35 -7.18 1.41
C ASP A 491 -14.63 -8.10 2.60
N GLN A 492 -15.91 -8.35 2.84
CA GLN A 492 -16.38 -9.26 3.90
C GLN A 492 -16.58 -10.68 3.36
#